data_19795c0b2b16b20a30d4301e6f306b24
#
_entry.id   19795c0b2b16b20a30d4301e6f306b24
#
_cell.length_a   1.000
_cell.length_b   1.000
_cell.length_c   1.000
_cell.angle_alpha   90.00
_cell.angle_beta   90.00
_cell.angle_gamma   90.00
#
_symmetry.space_group_name_H-M   'P 1'
#
loop_
_entity.id
_entity.type
_entity.pdbx_description
1 polymer ?
#
loop_
_entity_poly.entity_id
_entity_poly.type
_entity_poly.pdbx_seq_one_letter_code
_entity_poly.pdbx_strand_id
1 'polypeptide(L)'
;MSNHFQVLIVGGGNAGLGLAAQLLIKKSDLKIGIIEPSTKHYYQPAWTLVAAGEFDIAKTERNEADYIPDGAQWIREAAASFQPESNQVTTDKGNIYSYDYLAVAPGIQLDWDKIKGSKEALGKNQLTSNYLFEVAPYTWEMIKNFKGGVAVFTNPSTPIKCGGAPHKIMYLACDYWSKNGVLDKTEVHYISGATMIFGVPEYKATLEEVLKKYKIRTHYGANVIAVDGENRKLTYTTKDSPFHTPKLDGKSAACFSIAEENSNTDIQTINVDYDFCHIVPPQSAPNFIKQSPLADANNPHGYVEVDKHTFHHIRFSNVFAFGDVSNAPCSKTGAAIRKQTPVVVSHILADMEGKTSDEKYNGYSACPIPTQYGKLMLAEFDYDNKPQMSFPINQAKPQWTMWILKKYVLPWLYWNRILTGKA
;
A
#
# COMPACT_ATOMS: atom_id res chain seq x y z
N MET A 1 17.96 -25.56 -19.42
CA MET A 1 17.77 -25.41 -17.95
C MET A 1 16.51 -26.15 -17.57
N SER A 2 16.43 -26.75 -16.41
CA SER A 2 15.23 -27.48 -15.98
C SER A 2 14.12 -26.46 -15.71
N ASN A 3 12.93 -26.68 -16.26
CA ASN A 3 11.74 -25.84 -16.02
C ASN A 3 10.95 -26.28 -14.78
N HIS A 4 11.53 -27.16 -13.92
CA HIS A 4 10.91 -27.62 -12.70
C HIS A 4 11.67 -27.10 -11.47
N PHE A 5 10.93 -26.61 -10.46
CA PHE A 5 11.45 -26.06 -9.21
C PHE A 5 10.78 -26.74 -8.01
N GLN A 6 11.53 -26.94 -6.95
CA GLN A 6 10.93 -27.38 -5.67
C GLN A 6 10.05 -26.26 -5.08
N VAL A 7 10.51 -25.01 -5.19
CA VAL A 7 9.68 -23.84 -4.86
C VAL A 7 9.72 -22.84 -6.00
N LEU A 8 8.58 -22.55 -6.58
CA LEU A 8 8.42 -21.49 -7.57
C LEU A 8 7.75 -20.29 -6.90
N ILE A 9 8.36 -19.10 -7.05
CA ILE A 9 7.89 -17.87 -6.45
C ILE A 9 7.47 -16.92 -7.57
N VAL A 10 6.26 -16.39 -7.51
CA VAL A 10 5.75 -15.38 -8.43
C VAL A 10 5.78 -14.03 -7.74
N GLY A 11 6.66 -13.15 -8.20
CA GLY A 11 6.92 -11.82 -7.66
C GLY A 11 8.25 -11.73 -6.91
N GLY A 12 9.15 -10.84 -7.36
CA GLY A 12 10.46 -10.51 -6.76
C GLY A 12 10.40 -9.34 -5.78
N GLY A 13 9.22 -8.96 -5.29
CA GLY A 13 9.09 -7.92 -4.27
C GLY A 13 9.57 -8.35 -2.88
N ASN A 14 9.25 -7.52 -1.88
CA ASN A 14 9.60 -7.75 -0.46
C ASN A 14 9.28 -9.17 0.02
N ALA A 15 8.09 -9.68 -0.35
CA ALA A 15 7.63 -10.99 0.08
C ALA A 15 8.41 -12.13 -0.61
N GLY A 16 8.53 -12.09 -1.93
CA GLY A 16 9.18 -13.16 -2.70
C GLY A 16 10.67 -13.27 -2.44
N LEU A 17 11.41 -12.15 -2.44
CA LEU A 17 12.85 -12.17 -2.12
C LEU A 17 13.11 -12.61 -0.68
N GLY A 18 12.33 -12.07 0.27
CA GLY A 18 12.45 -12.47 1.67
C GLY A 18 12.17 -13.95 1.90
N LEU A 19 11.17 -14.51 1.20
CA LEU A 19 10.87 -15.94 1.23
C LEU A 19 12.02 -16.78 0.67
N ALA A 20 12.49 -16.47 -0.55
CA ALA A 20 13.58 -17.18 -1.19
C ALA A 20 14.84 -17.19 -0.32
N ALA A 21 15.21 -16.02 0.22
CA ALA A 21 16.39 -15.87 1.07
C ALA A 21 16.25 -16.69 2.37
N GLN A 22 15.11 -16.65 3.05
CA GLN A 22 14.91 -17.43 4.28
C GLN A 22 14.87 -18.94 4.03
N LEU A 23 14.27 -19.40 2.93
CA LEU A 23 14.28 -20.81 2.55
C LEU A 23 15.72 -21.30 2.31
N LEU A 24 16.51 -20.58 1.53
CA LEU A 24 17.91 -20.94 1.22
C LEU A 24 18.84 -20.87 2.45
N ILE A 25 18.58 -19.98 3.41
CA ILE A 25 19.28 -19.97 4.70
C ILE A 25 19.01 -21.26 5.50
N LYS A 26 17.77 -21.77 5.47
CA LYS A 26 17.38 -22.98 6.21
C LYS A 26 17.71 -24.28 5.47
N LYS A 27 17.65 -24.25 4.14
CA LYS A 27 17.89 -25.41 3.27
C LYS A 27 18.52 -24.94 1.96
N SER A 28 19.86 -24.89 1.94
CA SER A 28 20.65 -24.28 0.87
C SER A 28 20.65 -25.03 -0.46
N ASP A 29 20.20 -26.30 -0.46
CA ASP A 29 20.09 -27.17 -1.63
C ASP A 29 18.74 -27.08 -2.35
N LEU A 30 17.83 -26.22 -1.89
CA LEU A 30 16.53 -26.02 -2.53
C LEU A 30 16.67 -25.42 -3.94
N LYS A 31 15.98 -26.01 -4.88
CA LYS A 31 15.85 -25.49 -6.23
C LYS A 31 14.71 -24.48 -6.30
N ILE A 32 15.05 -23.20 -6.19
CA ILE A 32 14.08 -22.09 -6.15
C ILE A 32 14.10 -21.31 -7.49
N GLY A 33 12.92 -21.08 -8.09
CA GLY A 33 12.70 -20.16 -9.19
C GLY A 33 11.94 -18.92 -8.74
N ILE A 34 12.35 -17.73 -9.21
CA ILE A 34 11.65 -16.46 -8.96
C ILE A 34 11.24 -15.87 -10.29
N ILE A 35 9.94 -15.79 -10.58
CA ILE A 35 9.36 -15.12 -11.76
C ILE A 35 9.16 -13.65 -11.39
N GLU A 36 9.99 -12.77 -11.95
CA GLU A 36 9.93 -11.33 -11.75
C GLU A 36 10.40 -10.59 -13.01
N PRO A 37 9.53 -9.84 -13.70
CA PRO A 37 9.89 -9.14 -14.94
C PRO A 37 10.73 -7.89 -14.71
N SER A 38 10.59 -7.23 -13.55
CA SER A 38 11.26 -5.96 -13.27
C SER A 38 12.75 -6.15 -13.02
N THR A 39 13.56 -5.26 -13.58
CA THR A 39 15.00 -5.17 -13.29
C THR A 39 15.31 -4.23 -12.14
N LYS A 40 14.28 -3.59 -11.59
CA LYS A 40 14.39 -2.60 -10.52
C LYS A 40 13.57 -3.01 -9.32
N HIS A 41 14.15 -2.85 -8.15
CA HIS A 41 13.51 -3.06 -6.86
C HIS A 41 13.31 -1.74 -6.13
N TYR A 42 12.12 -1.52 -5.57
CA TYR A 42 11.75 -0.24 -4.96
C TYR A 42 11.42 -0.36 -3.48
N TYR A 43 12.04 0.48 -2.65
CA TYR A 43 11.62 0.69 -1.27
C TYR A 43 10.49 1.73 -1.20
N GLN A 44 9.29 1.32 -1.55
CA GLN A 44 8.09 2.17 -1.65
C GLN A 44 7.73 2.90 -0.33
N PRO A 45 7.96 2.34 0.89
CA PRO A 45 7.62 3.02 2.14
C PRO A 45 8.32 4.38 2.35
N ALA A 46 9.40 4.68 1.62
CA ALA A 46 10.06 5.98 1.65
C ALA A 46 9.43 7.03 0.75
N TRP A 47 8.59 6.67 -0.22
CA TRP A 47 8.02 7.63 -1.17
C TRP A 47 7.16 8.72 -0.51
N THR A 48 6.54 8.45 0.64
CA THR A 48 5.91 9.49 1.46
C THR A 48 6.93 10.52 1.97
N LEU A 49 8.14 10.09 2.35
CA LEU A 49 9.20 11.02 2.77
C LEU A 49 9.83 11.75 1.59
N VAL A 50 9.92 11.12 0.42
CA VAL A 50 10.31 11.79 -0.84
C VAL A 50 9.30 12.90 -1.16
N ALA A 51 8.02 12.58 -1.14
CA ALA A 51 6.92 13.52 -1.36
C ALA A 51 6.89 14.67 -0.34
N ALA A 52 7.55 14.52 0.79
CA ALA A 52 7.71 15.54 1.84
C ALA A 52 9.11 16.21 1.84
N GLY A 53 9.98 15.94 0.86
CA GLY A 53 11.32 16.51 0.78
C GLY A 53 12.33 15.98 1.79
N GLU A 54 12.01 14.84 2.46
CA GLU A 54 12.80 14.28 3.56
C GLU A 54 13.63 13.04 3.17
N PHE A 55 13.50 12.58 1.94
CA PHE A 55 14.23 11.43 1.42
C PHE A 55 14.53 11.58 -0.06
N ASP A 56 15.68 11.09 -0.49
CA ASP A 56 16.08 11.10 -1.89
C ASP A 56 15.44 9.92 -2.63
N ILE A 57 14.74 10.20 -3.74
CA ILE A 57 14.07 9.18 -4.56
C ILE A 57 15.05 8.13 -5.09
N ALA A 58 16.26 8.53 -5.49
CA ALA A 58 17.27 7.62 -6.02
C ALA A 58 17.70 6.55 -5.01
N LYS A 59 17.62 6.86 -3.70
CA LYS A 59 17.93 5.90 -2.62
C LYS A 59 16.83 4.86 -2.39
N THR A 60 15.68 5.02 -3.04
CA THR A 60 14.56 4.09 -2.95
C THR A 60 14.55 3.04 -4.05
N GLU A 61 15.42 3.16 -5.04
CA GLU A 61 15.59 2.23 -6.17
C GLU A 61 16.92 1.48 -6.08
N ARG A 62 16.92 0.19 -6.41
CA ARG A 62 18.12 -0.63 -6.62
C ARG A 62 17.89 -1.63 -7.76
N ASN A 63 18.97 -2.26 -8.26
CA ASN A 63 18.82 -3.32 -9.23
C ASN A 63 18.27 -4.57 -8.55
N GLU A 64 17.27 -5.21 -9.15
CA GLU A 64 16.68 -6.45 -8.66
C GLU A 64 17.73 -7.56 -8.54
N ALA A 65 18.65 -7.63 -9.53
CA ALA A 65 19.73 -8.61 -9.55
C ALA A 65 20.58 -8.66 -8.26
N ASP A 66 20.75 -7.51 -7.60
CA ASP A 66 21.58 -7.40 -6.39
C ASP A 66 20.91 -8.07 -5.16
N TYR A 67 19.64 -8.45 -5.29
CA TYR A 67 18.81 -9.01 -4.20
C TYR A 67 18.25 -10.40 -4.49
N ILE A 68 18.43 -10.93 -5.70
CA ILE A 68 18.16 -12.33 -5.97
C ILE A 68 19.13 -13.17 -5.12
N PRO A 69 18.66 -14.02 -4.22
CA PRO A 69 19.54 -14.80 -3.35
C PRO A 69 20.42 -15.78 -4.16
N ASP A 70 21.67 -15.94 -3.74
CA ASP A 70 22.55 -16.98 -4.28
C ASP A 70 21.85 -18.36 -4.13
N GLY A 71 21.78 -19.12 -5.22
CA GLY A 71 21.09 -20.41 -5.28
C GLY A 71 19.65 -20.32 -5.82
N ALA A 72 19.05 -19.14 -5.96
CA ALA A 72 17.79 -18.96 -6.66
C ALA A 72 18.00 -18.63 -8.15
N GLN A 73 17.13 -19.18 -9.00
CA GLN A 73 17.11 -18.82 -10.41
C GLN A 73 16.13 -17.67 -10.66
N TRP A 74 16.61 -16.54 -11.15
CA TRP A 74 15.76 -15.45 -11.58
C TRP A 74 15.23 -15.69 -13.01
N ILE A 75 13.90 -15.71 -13.15
CA ILE A 75 13.16 -15.84 -14.40
C ILE A 75 12.62 -14.45 -14.76
N ARG A 76 13.28 -13.76 -15.70
CA ARG A 76 12.94 -12.38 -16.11
C ARG A 76 11.75 -12.37 -17.08
N GLU A 77 10.61 -12.81 -16.58
CA GLU A 77 9.36 -12.93 -17.31
C GLU A 77 8.20 -12.58 -16.35
N ALA A 78 7.05 -12.21 -16.89
CA ALA A 78 5.85 -12.01 -16.09
C ALA A 78 5.01 -13.30 -16.04
N ALA A 79 4.47 -13.65 -14.89
CA ALA A 79 3.47 -14.72 -14.82
C ALA A 79 2.19 -14.26 -15.55
N ALA A 80 1.64 -15.13 -16.39
CA ALA A 80 0.45 -14.86 -17.19
C ALA A 80 -0.75 -15.70 -16.76
N SER A 81 -0.54 -16.99 -16.47
CA SER A 81 -1.61 -17.88 -16.03
C SER A 81 -1.12 -19.00 -15.11
N PHE A 82 -2.04 -19.57 -14.35
CA PHE A 82 -1.78 -20.62 -13.38
C PHE A 82 -2.63 -21.86 -13.70
N GLN A 83 -2.03 -23.04 -13.63
CA GLN A 83 -2.66 -24.34 -13.73
C GLN A 83 -2.32 -25.15 -12.47
N PRO A 84 -2.97 -24.83 -11.32
CA PRO A 84 -2.59 -25.42 -10.03
C PRO A 84 -2.85 -26.92 -9.95
N GLU A 85 -3.81 -27.47 -10.69
CA GLU A 85 -4.09 -28.90 -10.76
C GLU A 85 -2.93 -29.70 -11.40
N SER A 86 -2.16 -29.08 -12.29
CA SER A 86 -0.97 -29.66 -12.91
C SER A 86 0.35 -29.11 -12.37
N ASN A 87 0.29 -28.28 -11.32
CA ASN A 87 1.44 -27.62 -10.70
C ASN A 87 2.28 -26.82 -11.70
N GLN A 88 1.64 -25.96 -12.51
CA GLN A 88 2.30 -25.19 -13.55
C GLN A 88 1.95 -23.70 -13.51
N VAL A 89 2.93 -22.89 -13.92
CA VAL A 89 2.75 -21.45 -14.20
C VAL A 89 3.23 -21.20 -15.62
N THR A 90 2.41 -20.52 -16.41
CA THR A 90 2.78 -20.05 -17.76
C THR A 90 3.13 -18.56 -17.71
N THR A 91 4.21 -18.16 -18.36
CA THR A 91 4.64 -16.78 -18.43
C THR A 91 4.13 -16.06 -19.69
N ASP A 92 4.31 -14.74 -19.74
CA ASP A 92 3.99 -13.87 -20.89
C ASP A 92 4.77 -14.22 -22.16
N LYS A 93 5.90 -14.94 -22.03
CA LYS A 93 6.68 -15.46 -23.16
C LYS A 93 6.25 -16.86 -23.62
N GLY A 94 5.21 -17.42 -22.97
CA GLY A 94 4.72 -18.77 -23.28
C GLY A 94 5.54 -19.91 -22.67
N ASN A 95 6.54 -19.60 -21.83
CA ASN A 95 7.30 -20.63 -21.13
C ASN A 95 6.46 -21.20 -19.99
N ILE A 96 6.56 -22.52 -19.78
CA ILE A 96 5.86 -23.24 -18.72
C ILE A 96 6.89 -23.70 -17.69
N TYR A 97 6.63 -23.37 -16.42
CA TYR A 97 7.42 -23.77 -15.26
C TYR A 97 6.57 -24.59 -14.33
N SER A 98 7.09 -25.76 -13.91
CA SER A 98 6.42 -26.63 -12.95
C SER A 98 7.06 -26.51 -11.56
N TYR A 99 6.30 -26.91 -10.53
CA TYR A 99 6.72 -26.77 -9.14
C TYR A 99 6.23 -27.90 -8.26
N ASP A 100 6.92 -28.13 -7.14
CA ASP A 100 6.38 -28.91 -6.03
C ASP A 100 5.52 -27.97 -5.15
N TYR A 101 6.02 -26.76 -4.85
CA TYR A 101 5.33 -25.72 -4.08
C TYR A 101 5.34 -24.38 -4.83
N LEU A 102 4.22 -23.68 -4.79
CA LEU A 102 4.07 -22.34 -5.38
C LEU A 102 3.86 -21.30 -4.30
N ALA A 103 4.63 -20.21 -4.34
CA ALA A 103 4.40 -19.00 -3.54
C ALA A 103 4.00 -17.82 -4.43
N VAL A 104 2.82 -17.27 -4.21
CA VAL A 104 2.25 -16.17 -5.01
C VAL A 104 2.37 -14.87 -4.22
N ALA A 105 3.24 -13.97 -4.66
CA ALA A 105 3.56 -12.73 -3.96
C ALA A 105 3.80 -11.52 -4.90
N PRO A 106 3.01 -11.32 -5.98
CA PRO A 106 3.23 -10.23 -6.96
C PRO A 106 2.80 -8.85 -6.45
N GLY A 107 2.31 -8.76 -5.23
CA GLY A 107 1.81 -7.51 -4.66
C GLY A 107 0.41 -7.13 -5.15
N ILE A 108 0.19 -5.83 -5.36
CA ILE A 108 -1.10 -5.20 -5.66
C ILE A 108 -0.95 -4.30 -6.88
N GLN A 109 -2.01 -4.12 -7.67
CA GLN A 109 -2.03 -3.14 -8.75
C GLN A 109 -2.75 -1.86 -8.35
N LEU A 110 -2.38 -0.75 -8.99
CA LEU A 110 -3.00 0.56 -8.87
C LEU A 110 -3.99 0.74 -10.03
N ASP A 111 -5.28 0.80 -9.71
CA ASP A 111 -6.36 0.85 -10.70
C ASP A 111 -6.64 2.30 -11.15
N TRP A 112 -5.67 2.96 -11.77
CA TRP A 112 -5.81 4.34 -12.24
C TRP A 112 -6.98 4.52 -13.22
N ASP A 113 -7.29 3.50 -14.02
CA ASP A 113 -8.38 3.52 -14.99
C ASP A 113 -9.77 3.65 -14.34
N LYS A 114 -9.89 3.37 -13.05
CA LYS A 114 -11.13 3.56 -12.29
C LYS A 114 -11.41 5.02 -11.94
N ILE A 115 -10.46 5.92 -12.18
CA ILE A 115 -10.63 7.36 -12.01
C ILE A 115 -10.40 8.02 -13.37
N LYS A 116 -11.49 8.37 -14.06
CA LYS A 116 -11.44 8.98 -15.40
C LYS A 116 -10.55 10.22 -15.40
N GLY A 117 -9.65 10.35 -16.38
CA GLY A 117 -8.75 11.51 -16.56
C GLY A 117 -7.54 11.54 -15.61
N SER A 118 -7.45 10.60 -14.66
CA SER A 118 -6.36 10.62 -13.68
C SER A 118 -4.98 10.37 -14.30
N LYS A 119 -4.87 9.43 -15.25
CA LYS A 119 -3.58 9.10 -15.91
C LYS A 119 -3.03 10.27 -16.70
N GLU A 120 -3.90 10.98 -17.40
CA GLU A 120 -3.55 12.11 -18.26
C GLU A 120 -3.12 13.32 -17.45
N ALA A 121 -3.71 13.52 -16.26
CA ALA A 121 -3.46 14.68 -15.41
C ALA A 121 -2.34 14.46 -14.37
N LEU A 122 -2.00 13.21 -14.06
CA LEU A 122 -1.06 12.87 -12.99
C LEU A 122 0.36 13.38 -13.29
N GLY A 123 1.00 14.02 -12.30
CA GLY A 123 2.33 14.61 -12.43
C GLY A 123 2.34 16.01 -13.09
N LYS A 124 1.17 16.59 -13.36
CA LYS A 124 0.97 17.94 -13.89
C LYS A 124 -0.36 18.50 -13.37
N ASN A 125 -0.71 19.74 -13.77
CA ASN A 125 -2.02 20.35 -13.46
C ASN A 125 -2.37 20.36 -11.96
N GLN A 126 -1.38 20.49 -11.09
CA GLN A 126 -1.53 20.46 -9.62
C GLN A 126 -2.10 19.13 -9.09
N LEU A 127 -1.99 18.04 -9.87
CA LEU A 127 -2.39 16.68 -9.47
C LEU A 127 -1.17 15.81 -9.28
N THR A 128 -1.07 15.16 -8.10
CA THR A 128 0.07 14.33 -7.75
C THR A 128 -0.32 13.08 -6.97
N SER A 129 0.65 12.18 -6.80
CA SER A 129 0.53 10.99 -5.95
C SER A 129 1.90 10.51 -5.48
N ASN A 130 2.01 10.08 -4.24
CA ASN A 130 3.20 9.40 -3.75
C ASN A 130 3.14 7.87 -3.89
N TYR A 131 2.22 7.36 -4.72
CA TYR A 131 2.09 5.93 -5.03
C TYR A 131 2.87 5.52 -6.30
N LEU A 132 3.48 6.47 -7.01
CA LEU A 132 4.33 6.23 -8.19
C LEU A 132 5.72 6.84 -7.97
N PHE A 133 6.75 6.08 -8.35
CA PHE A 133 8.15 6.48 -8.25
C PHE A 133 8.43 7.80 -8.97
N GLU A 134 7.94 7.90 -10.21
CA GLU A 134 8.18 9.05 -11.09
C GLU A 134 7.45 10.31 -10.62
N VAL A 135 6.35 10.16 -9.89
CA VAL A 135 5.48 11.26 -9.48
C VAL A 135 5.75 11.74 -8.05
N ALA A 136 6.28 10.87 -7.19
CA ALA A 136 6.53 11.23 -5.78
C ALA A 136 7.40 12.50 -5.60
N PRO A 137 8.46 12.76 -6.40
CA PRO A 137 9.21 14.02 -6.31
C PRO A 137 8.38 15.25 -6.66
N TYR A 138 7.48 15.15 -7.64
CA TYR A 138 6.59 16.26 -8.03
C TYR A 138 5.66 16.65 -6.88
N THR A 139 5.26 15.71 -6.01
CA THR A 139 4.48 16.04 -4.80
C THR A 139 5.22 17.05 -3.92
N TRP A 140 6.53 16.86 -3.72
CA TRP A 140 7.34 17.81 -2.95
C TRP A 140 7.42 19.18 -3.62
N GLU A 141 7.63 19.22 -4.94
CA GLU A 141 7.66 20.48 -5.67
C GLU A 141 6.33 21.26 -5.53
N MET A 142 5.22 20.54 -5.59
CA MET A 142 3.90 21.13 -5.35
C MET A 142 3.75 21.67 -3.93
N ILE A 143 4.08 20.86 -2.90
CA ILE A 143 3.98 21.27 -1.49
C ILE A 143 4.83 22.51 -1.21
N LYS A 144 6.08 22.51 -1.68
CA LYS A 144 7.05 23.60 -1.48
C LYS A 144 6.60 24.93 -2.11
N ASN A 145 6.00 24.85 -3.29
CA ASN A 145 5.63 26.02 -4.09
C ASN A 145 4.18 26.49 -3.86
N PHE A 146 3.37 25.74 -3.11
CA PHE A 146 1.99 26.08 -2.83
C PHE A 146 1.86 27.40 -2.06
N LYS A 147 0.89 28.23 -2.44
CA LYS A 147 0.70 29.59 -1.88
C LYS A 147 -0.60 29.77 -1.09
N GLY A 148 -1.39 28.71 -0.98
CA GLY A 148 -2.73 28.70 -0.40
C GLY A 148 -3.81 28.42 -1.45
N GLY A 149 -5.04 28.31 -1.02
CA GLY A 149 -6.19 27.89 -1.81
C GLY A 149 -6.76 26.55 -1.34
N VAL A 150 -7.34 25.77 -2.22
CA VAL A 150 -8.00 24.49 -1.91
C VAL A 150 -7.03 23.34 -2.10
N ALA A 151 -6.72 22.63 -1.02
CA ALA A 151 -5.87 21.44 -1.02
C ALA A 151 -6.71 20.20 -0.76
N VAL A 152 -6.72 19.26 -1.73
CA VAL A 152 -7.48 18.02 -1.67
C VAL A 152 -6.55 16.82 -1.53
N PHE A 153 -6.84 15.96 -0.56
CA PHE A 153 -6.18 14.67 -0.36
C PHE A 153 -7.23 13.57 -0.42
N THR A 154 -6.93 12.46 -1.08
CA THR A 154 -7.93 11.40 -1.29
C THR A 154 -7.50 10.05 -0.71
N ASN A 155 -8.50 9.20 -0.42
CA ASN A 155 -8.32 7.81 -0.03
C ASN A 155 -9.49 6.99 -0.57
N PRO A 156 -9.26 5.92 -1.35
CA PRO A 156 -10.35 5.10 -1.89
C PRO A 156 -10.99 4.22 -0.81
N SER A 157 -12.14 3.63 -1.12
CA SER A 157 -12.81 2.64 -0.27
C SER A 157 -12.19 1.25 -0.33
N THR A 158 -11.34 0.99 -1.34
CA THR A 158 -10.68 -0.31 -1.49
C THR A 158 -9.55 -0.49 -0.46
N PRO A 159 -9.18 -1.73 -0.10
CA PRO A 159 -7.92 -1.98 0.59
C PRO A 159 -6.75 -1.41 -0.21
N ILE A 160 -5.82 -0.72 0.47
CA ILE A 160 -4.64 -0.12 -0.16
C ILE A 160 -3.36 -0.60 0.51
N LYS A 161 -2.25 -0.60 -0.23
CA LYS A 161 -0.93 -0.79 0.38
C LYS A 161 -0.65 0.37 1.34
N CYS A 162 -0.44 0.03 2.62
CA CYS A 162 -0.29 0.96 3.73
C CYS A 162 -1.48 1.92 3.91
N GLY A 163 -2.57 1.46 4.55
CA GLY A 163 -3.79 2.24 4.80
C GLY A 163 -3.61 3.63 5.42
N GLY A 164 -2.46 3.89 6.08
CA GLY A 164 -2.10 5.22 6.56
C GLY A 164 -1.36 6.13 5.56
N ALA A 165 -0.98 5.66 4.37
CA ALA A 165 -0.16 6.45 3.46
C ALA A 165 -0.83 7.75 2.97
N PRO A 166 -2.14 7.78 2.66
CA PRO A 166 -2.82 8.98 2.20
C PRO A 166 -2.74 10.14 3.20
N HIS A 167 -3.01 9.86 4.47
CA HIS A 167 -2.99 10.92 5.48
C HIS A 167 -1.58 11.27 5.98
N LYS A 168 -0.56 10.43 5.77
CA LYS A 168 0.83 10.78 6.09
C LYS A 168 1.30 11.99 5.31
N ILE A 169 1.09 12.00 4.00
CA ILE A 169 1.51 13.11 3.16
C ILE A 169 0.66 14.36 3.41
N MET A 170 -0.62 14.21 3.72
CA MET A 170 -1.50 15.30 4.12
C MET A 170 -0.97 16.01 5.37
N TYR A 171 -0.61 15.27 6.42
CA TYR A 171 -0.08 15.86 7.66
C TYR A 171 1.27 16.54 7.45
N LEU A 172 2.15 15.94 6.65
CA LEU A 172 3.45 16.56 6.34
C LEU A 172 3.28 17.83 5.51
N ALA A 173 2.37 17.84 4.52
CA ALA A 173 2.06 19.05 3.77
C ALA A 173 1.50 20.16 4.68
N CYS A 174 0.53 19.84 5.54
CA CYS A 174 -0.05 20.80 6.48
C CYS A 174 1.00 21.35 7.46
N ASP A 175 1.91 20.50 7.97
CA ASP A 175 2.97 20.95 8.86
C ASP A 175 3.97 21.89 8.15
N TYR A 176 4.32 21.56 6.90
CA TYR A 176 5.15 22.46 6.07
C TYR A 176 4.48 23.80 5.83
N TRP A 177 3.21 23.79 5.40
CA TRP A 177 2.43 25.00 5.16
C TRP A 177 2.22 25.82 6.43
N SER A 178 2.00 25.20 7.56
CA SER A 178 1.91 25.87 8.86
C SER A 178 3.20 26.61 9.21
N LYS A 179 4.36 25.95 9.06
CA LYS A 179 5.68 26.53 9.35
C LYS A 179 6.05 27.67 8.41
N ASN A 180 5.48 27.71 7.20
CA ASN A 180 5.77 28.73 6.18
C ASN A 180 4.64 29.76 6.02
N GLY A 181 3.66 29.81 6.94
CA GLY A 181 2.58 30.80 6.93
C GLY A 181 1.60 30.66 5.76
N VAL A 182 1.49 29.46 5.17
CA VAL A 182 0.60 29.14 4.06
C VAL A 182 -0.71 28.52 4.53
N LEU A 183 -0.68 27.76 5.65
CA LEU A 183 -1.82 26.96 6.10
C LEU A 183 -3.06 27.81 6.42
N ASP A 184 -2.89 29.03 6.96
CA ASP A 184 -4.02 29.91 7.27
C ASP A 184 -4.71 30.48 6.02
N LYS A 185 -4.09 30.31 4.84
CA LYS A 185 -4.64 30.67 3.53
C LYS A 185 -5.11 29.44 2.75
N THR A 186 -5.18 28.26 3.42
CA THR A 186 -5.45 26.97 2.79
C THR A 186 -6.68 26.33 3.38
N GLU A 187 -7.61 25.90 2.55
CA GLU A 187 -8.67 24.97 2.91
C GLU A 187 -8.21 23.55 2.61
N VAL A 188 -8.08 22.71 3.65
CA VAL A 188 -7.61 21.33 3.49
C VAL A 188 -8.78 20.36 3.58
N HIS A 189 -8.99 19.59 2.52
CA HIS A 189 -10.05 18.59 2.41
C HIS A 189 -9.47 17.17 2.29
N TYR A 190 -9.98 16.25 3.10
CA TYR A 190 -9.70 14.82 3.02
C TYR A 190 -10.93 14.08 2.55
N ILE A 191 -10.94 13.67 1.27
CA ILE A 191 -12.04 12.94 0.62
C ILE A 191 -11.71 11.45 0.70
N SER A 192 -12.48 10.70 1.49
CA SER A 192 -12.15 9.32 1.83
C SER A 192 -13.34 8.38 1.67
N GLY A 193 -13.11 7.26 0.96
CA GLY A 193 -14.07 6.17 0.89
C GLY A 193 -14.20 5.36 2.19
N ALA A 194 -13.30 5.55 3.16
CA ALA A 194 -13.41 4.97 4.50
C ALA A 194 -14.47 5.69 5.35
N THR A 195 -14.89 5.06 6.44
CA THR A 195 -15.88 5.63 7.38
C THR A 195 -15.24 6.43 8.53
N MET A 196 -13.92 6.37 8.67
CA MET A 196 -13.16 7.04 9.72
C MET A 196 -11.68 7.18 9.33
N ILE A 197 -10.92 7.97 10.09
CA ILE A 197 -9.51 8.23 9.79
C ILE A 197 -8.60 7.02 10.04
N PHE A 198 -8.93 6.17 11.02
CA PHE A 198 -8.18 4.96 11.35
C PHE A 198 -9.03 3.98 12.17
N GLY A 199 -8.86 2.66 11.94
CA GLY A 199 -9.71 1.63 12.53
C GLY A 199 -9.37 1.25 13.99
N VAL A 200 -8.17 1.59 14.48
CA VAL A 200 -7.74 1.26 15.85
C VAL A 200 -7.99 2.45 16.78
N PRO A 201 -8.84 2.31 17.83
CA PRO A 201 -9.31 3.43 18.64
C PRO A 201 -8.20 4.28 19.27
N GLU A 202 -7.15 3.64 19.81
CA GLU A 202 -6.05 4.32 20.48
C GLU A 202 -5.27 5.24 19.53
N TYR A 203 -5.07 4.81 18.30
CA TYR A 203 -4.38 5.59 17.28
C TYR A 203 -5.31 6.62 16.64
N LYS A 204 -6.60 6.27 16.47
CA LYS A 204 -7.64 7.16 15.95
C LYS A 204 -7.72 8.45 16.76
N ALA A 205 -7.78 8.35 18.10
CA ALA A 205 -7.86 9.51 18.98
C ALA A 205 -6.73 10.53 18.73
N THR A 206 -5.49 10.06 18.60
CA THR A 206 -4.35 10.92 18.27
C THR A 206 -4.48 11.56 16.89
N LEU A 207 -4.94 10.81 15.89
CA LEU A 207 -5.11 11.33 14.53
C LEU A 207 -6.24 12.35 14.42
N GLU A 208 -7.30 12.21 15.19
CA GLU A 208 -8.38 13.21 15.29
C GLU A 208 -7.87 14.54 15.86
N GLU A 209 -6.96 14.51 16.86
CA GLU A 209 -6.29 15.73 17.33
C GLU A 209 -5.39 16.35 16.26
N VAL A 210 -4.73 15.54 15.41
CA VAL A 210 -3.95 16.05 14.30
C VAL A 210 -4.84 16.70 13.23
N LEU A 211 -6.01 16.12 12.92
CA LEU A 211 -7.01 16.73 12.03
C LEU A 211 -7.46 18.09 12.54
N LYS A 212 -7.78 18.20 13.84
CA LYS A 212 -8.17 19.45 14.50
C LYS A 212 -7.05 20.49 14.46
N LYS A 213 -5.81 20.07 14.79
CA LYS A 213 -4.61 20.94 14.76
C LYS A 213 -4.44 21.65 13.44
N TYR A 214 -4.63 20.94 12.32
CA TYR A 214 -4.43 21.48 10.98
C TYR A 214 -5.73 21.94 10.31
N LYS A 215 -6.85 21.96 11.04
CA LYS A 215 -8.18 22.37 10.56
C LYS A 215 -8.62 21.60 9.31
N ILE A 216 -8.26 20.29 9.22
CA ILE A 216 -8.57 19.44 8.08
C ILE A 216 -10.06 19.07 8.11
N ARG A 217 -10.76 19.28 7.00
CA ARG A 217 -12.14 18.90 6.78
C ARG A 217 -12.20 17.49 6.17
N THR A 218 -12.89 16.58 6.82
CA THR A 218 -13.01 15.18 6.37
C THR A 218 -14.36 14.92 5.72
N HIS A 219 -14.34 14.23 4.58
CA HIS A 219 -15.51 13.76 3.83
C HIS A 219 -15.41 12.23 3.74
N TYR A 220 -16.08 11.55 4.64
CA TYR A 220 -16.07 10.07 4.69
C TYR A 220 -17.17 9.48 3.81
N GLY A 221 -17.02 8.19 3.42
CA GLY A 221 -17.94 7.53 2.51
C GLY A 221 -17.92 8.09 1.07
N ALA A 222 -16.87 8.84 0.73
CA ALA A 222 -16.73 9.57 -0.52
C ALA A 222 -15.70 8.90 -1.44
N ASN A 223 -16.11 8.53 -2.67
CA ASN A 223 -15.26 7.85 -3.64
C ASN A 223 -15.00 8.71 -4.87
N VAL A 224 -13.73 8.96 -5.16
CA VAL A 224 -13.31 9.71 -6.36
C VAL A 224 -13.56 8.87 -7.61
N ILE A 225 -14.17 9.48 -8.62
CA ILE A 225 -14.54 8.81 -9.89
C ILE A 225 -13.90 9.47 -11.11
N ALA A 226 -13.58 10.78 -11.06
CA ALA A 226 -12.98 11.48 -12.19
C ALA A 226 -12.09 12.65 -11.75
N VAL A 227 -11.17 13.04 -12.64
CA VAL A 227 -10.38 14.26 -12.58
C VAL A 227 -10.38 14.93 -13.94
N ASP A 228 -10.70 16.22 -13.95
CA ASP A 228 -10.44 17.13 -15.06
C ASP A 228 -9.19 17.98 -14.69
N GLY A 229 -8.02 17.55 -15.19
CA GLY A 229 -6.78 18.21 -14.84
C GLY A 229 -6.63 19.60 -15.43
N GLU A 230 -7.21 19.88 -16.60
CA GLU A 230 -7.13 21.18 -17.26
C GLU A 230 -7.89 22.25 -16.46
N ASN A 231 -9.08 21.89 -15.99
CA ASN A 231 -9.91 22.77 -15.16
C ASN A 231 -9.62 22.62 -13.65
N ARG A 232 -8.67 21.76 -13.26
CA ARG A 232 -8.31 21.46 -11.86
C ARG A 232 -9.53 21.12 -11.01
N LYS A 233 -10.34 20.18 -11.50
CA LYS A 233 -11.59 19.75 -10.89
C LYS A 233 -11.55 18.24 -10.60
N LEU A 234 -11.90 17.85 -9.36
CA LEU A 234 -12.05 16.47 -8.94
C LEU A 234 -13.53 16.16 -8.75
N THR A 235 -13.98 15.01 -9.24
CA THR A 235 -15.37 14.53 -9.09
C THR A 235 -15.39 13.30 -8.19
N TYR A 236 -16.29 13.29 -7.20
CA TYR A 236 -16.48 12.16 -6.32
C TYR A 236 -17.97 11.89 -6.06
N THR A 237 -18.30 10.67 -5.67
CA THR A 237 -19.64 10.26 -5.22
C THR A 237 -19.68 10.12 -3.71
N THR A 238 -20.77 10.53 -3.08
CA THR A 238 -21.00 10.41 -1.64
C THR A 238 -22.49 10.33 -1.33
N LYS A 239 -22.83 9.75 -0.15
CA LYS A 239 -24.18 9.85 0.42
C LYS A 239 -24.33 11.10 1.29
N ASP A 240 -23.23 11.61 1.82
CA ASP A 240 -23.21 12.77 2.72
C ASP A 240 -22.86 14.04 1.92
N SER A 241 -23.80 14.97 1.85
CA SER A 241 -23.57 16.25 1.16
C SER A 241 -22.53 17.10 1.91
N PRO A 242 -21.47 17.61 1.22
CA PRO A 242 -20.50 18.52 1.82
C PRO A 242 -21.12 19.86 2.25
N PHE A 243 -22.33 20.17 1.75
CA PHE A 243 -23.06 21.40 2.10
C PHE A 243 -23.67 21.37 3.51
N HIS A 244 -23.74 20.17 4.14
CA HIS A 244 -24.25 19.99 5.50
C HIS A 244 -23.15 19.99 6.57
N THR A 245 -21.88 20.06 6.20
CA THR A 245 -20.77 20.20 7.16
C THR A 245 -20.83 21.58 7.82
N PRO A 246 -20.66 21.69 9.16
CA PRO A 246 -20.69 22.97 9.85
C PRO A 246 -19.69 23.95 9.23
N LYS A 247 -20.14 25.15 8.89
CA LYS A 247 -19.28 26.22 8.39
C LYS A 247 -18.24 26.57 9.46
N LEU A 248 -16.99 26.15 9.24
CA LEU A 248 -15.87 26.80 9.88
C LEU A 248 -15.61 28.09 9.09
N ASP A 249 -15.88 29.25 9.70
CA ASP A 249 -15.52 30.61 9.21
C ASP A 249 -16.31 31.20 8.04
N GLY A 250 -17.52 30.78 7.76
CA GLY A 250 -18.40 31.51 6.83
C GLY A 250 -18.07 31.43 5.33
N LYS A 251 -16.96 30.77 4.93
CA LYS A 251 -16.44 30.75 3.54
C LYS A 251 -16.53 29.39 2.83
N SER A 252 -17.24 28.43 3.34
CA SER A 252 -16.97 27.02 3.10
C SER A 252 -17.71 26.37 1.96
N ALA A 253 -18.21 26.80 0.97
CA ALA A 253 -18.83 26.00 -0.11
C ALA A 253 -18.46 26.42 -1.53
N ALA A 254 -17.65 27.44 -1.68
CA ALA A 254 -17.35 28.03 -3.01
C ALA A 254 -16.58 27.09 -3.94
N CYS A 255 -15.83 26.10 -3.38
CA CYS A 255 -15.10 25.12 -4.18
C CYS A 255 -15.90 23.87 -4.54
N PHE A 256 -17.08 23.66 -3.95
CA PHE A 256 -17.93 22.48 -4.21
C PHE A 256 -19.13 22.88 -5.06
N SER A 257 -19.47 21.99 -6.02
CA SER A 257 -20.70 22.09 -6.82
C SER A 257 -21.31 20.71 -7.02
N ILE A 258 -22.64 20.63 -7.09
CA ILE A 258 -23.33 19.40 -7.46
C ILE A 258 -23.13 19.20 -8.96
N ALA A 259 -22.56 18.04 -9.34
CA ALA A 259 -22.38 17.70 -10.76
C ALA A 259 -23.64 17.09 -11.36
N GLU A 260 -24.30 16.17 -10.60
CA GLU A 260 -25.55 15.54 -10.99
C GLU A 260 -26.38 15.22 -9.75
N GLU A 261 -27.67 15.54 -9.77
CA GLU A 261 -28.65 15.04 -8.83
C GLU A 261 -29.24 13.75 -9.38
N ASN A 262 -28.94 12.64 -8.74
CA ASN A 262 -29.54 11.36 -9.10
C ASN A 262 -30.81 11.17 -8.28
N SER A 263 -31.97 11.52 -8.85
CA SER A 263 -33.29 11.48 -8.19
C SER A 263 -33.73 10.08 -7.71
N ASN A 264 -33.03 9.04 -8.14
CA ASN A 264 -33.35 7.65 -7.82
C ASN A 264 -32.42 6.99 -6.77
N THR A 265 -31.39 7.70 -6.29
CA THR A 265 -30.45 7.18 -5.30
C THR A 265 -30.04 8.26 -4.29
N ASP A 266 -29.76 7.86 -3.05
CA ASP A 266 -29.19 8.76 -2.01
C ASP A 266 -27.75 9.19 -2.31
N ILE A 267 -27.20 8.84 -3.49
CA ILE A 267 -25.83 9.13 -3.88
C ILE A 267 -25.77 10.41 -4.70
N GLN A 268 -25.02 11.39 -4.23
CA GLN A 268 -24.75 12.62 -4.94
C GLN A 268 -23.39 12.55 -5.65
N THR A 269 -23.30 13.20 -6.80
CA THR A 269 -22.03 13.41 -7.50
C THR A 269 -21.61 14.86 -7.30
N ILE A 270 -20.43 15.05 -6.71
CA ILE A 270 -19.92 16.36 -6.28
C ILE A 270 -18.61 16.65 -7.03
N ASN A 271 -18.51 17.85 -7.54
CA ASN A 271 -17.24 18.43 -8.01
C ASN A 271 -16.60 19.27 -6.92
N VAL A 272 -15.26 19.22 -6.85
CA VAL A 272 -14.45 20.13 -6.06
C VAL A 272 -13.33 20.70 -6.91
N ASP A 273 -13.21 22.03 -6.91
CA ASP A 273 -12.10 22.72 -7.55
C ASP A 273 -10.88 22.68 -6.61
N TYR A 274 -9.68 22.47 -7.17
CA TYR A 274 -8.46 22.36 -6.36
C TYR A 274 -7.31 23.21 -6.90
N ASP A 275 -6.48 23.69 -5.97
CA ASP A 275 -5.19 24.31 -6.25
C ASP A 275 -4.02 23.37 -5.93
N PHE A 276 -4.30 22.32 -5.16
CA PHE A 276 -3.42 21.18 -4.87
C PHE A 276 -4.26 19.93 -4.72
N CYS A 277 -3.92 18.85 -5.42
CA CYS A 277 -4.60 17.58 -5.28
C CYS A 277 -3.60 16.41 -5.17
N HIS A 278 -3.67 15.67 -4.06
CA HIS A 278 -2.99 14.39 -3.90
C HIS A 278 -4.00 13.26 -4.02
N ILE A 279 -3.87 12.47 -5.08
CA ILE A 279 -4.83 11.40 -5.39
C ILE A 279 -4.24 10.02 -5.08
N VAL A 280 -5.09 9.13 -4.55
CA VAL A 280 -4.80 7.71 -4.35
C VAL A 280 -5.81 6.89 -5.14
N PRO A 281 -5.38 6.06 -6.09
CA PRO A 281 -6.29 5.26 -6.89
C PRO A 281 -6.87 4.08 -6.06
N PRO A 282 -8.01 3.52 -6.44
CA PRO A 282 -8.41 2.20 -6.02
C PRO A 282 -7.31 1.17 -6.28
N GLN A 283 -7.24 0.13 -5.46
CA GLN A 283 -6.24 -0.92 -5.59
C GLN A 283 -6.91 -2.30 -5.52
N SER A 284 -6.29 -3.26 -6.17
CA SER A 284 -6.82 -4.63 -6.27
C SER A 284 -5.69 -5.61 -6.59
N ALA A 285 -5.96 -6.91 -6.58
CA ALA A 285 -5.02 -7.90 -7.07
C ALA A 285 -4.68 -7.65 -8.56
N PRO A 286 -3.48 -8.01 -9.02
CA PRO A 286 -3.14 -7.94 -10.44
C PRO A 286 -4.14 -8.69 -11.33
N ASN A 287 -4.38 -8.23 -12.55
CA ASN A 287 -5.40 -8.80 -13.43
C ASN A 287 -5.20 -10.29 -13.71
N PHE A 288 -3.93 -10.74 -13.88
CA PHE A 288 -3.64 -12.16 -14.10
C PHE A 288 -3.97 -13.04 -12.87
N ILE A 289 -4.00 -12.47 -11.66
CA ILE A 289 -4.49 -13.14 -10.45
C ILE A 289 -6.02 -13.19 -10.44
N LYS A 290 -6.70 -12.06 -10.72
CA LYS A 290 -8.18 -12.00 -10.76
C LYS A 290 -8.79 -13.02 -11.74
N GLN A 291 -8.08 -13.28 -12.84
CA GLN A 291 -8.49 -14.20 -13.89
C GLN A 291 -8.06 -15.65 -13.63
N SER A 292 -7.36 -15.90 -12.54
CA SER A 292 -6.80 -17.21 -12.21
C SER A 292 -7.72 -18.03 -11.30
N PRO A 293 -7.58 -19.35 -11.29
CA PRO A 293 -8.28 -20.21 -10.31
C PRO A 293 -7.83 -19.98 -8.87
N LEU A 294 -6.79 -19.18 -8.62
CA LEU A 294 -6.30 -18.86 -7.28
C LEU A 294 -7.09 -17.74 -6.59
N ALA A 295 -7.82 -16.94 -7.36
CA ALA A 295 -8.59 -15.82 -6.82
C ALA A 295 -9.76 -16.31 -5.95
N ASP A 296 -10.04 -15.56 -4.88
CA ASP A 296 -11.26 -15.69 -4.10
C ASP A 296 -12.45 -15.18 -4.93
N ALA A 297 -13.32 -16.09 -5.36
CA ALA A 297 -14.49 -15.78 -6.19
C ALA A 297 -15.48 -14.81 -5.52
N ASN A 298 -15.46 -14.73 -4.19
CA ASN A 298 -16.32 -13.84 -3.41
C ASN A 298 -15.66 -12.49 -3.10
N ASN A 299 -14.39 -12.30 -3.44
CA ASN A 299 -13.66 -11.07 -3.18
C ASN A 299 -13.73 -10.12 -4.37
N PRO A 300 -14.40 -8.95 -4.26
CA PRO A 300 -14.58 -8.02 -5.38
C PRO A 300 -13.27 -7.42 -5.91
N HIS A 301 -12.17 -7.56 -5.16
CA HIS A 301 -10.85 -7.08 -5.55
C HIS A 301 -9.96 -8.20 -6.13
N GLY A 302 -10.44 -9.45 -6.16
CA GLY A 302 -9.79 -10.61 -6.77
C GLY A 302 -8.49 -11.07 -6.08
N TYR A 303 -8.36 -10.86 -4.77
CA TYR A 303 -7.22 -11.35 -4.00
C TYR A 303 -7.19 -12.88 -3.94
N VAL A 304 -6.00 -13.46 -3.76
CA VAL A 304 -5.84 -14.91 -3.62
C VAL A 304 -6.46 -15.39 -2.31
N GLU A 305 -7.24 -16.48 -2.40
CA GLU A 305 -7.94 -17.09 -1.27
C GLU A 305 -7.00 -17.92 -0.41
N VAL A 306 -6.81 -17.52 0.86
CA VAL A 306 -5.89 -18.22 1.77
C VAL A 306 -6.45 -18.36 3.19
N ASP A 307 -5.95 -19.35 3.91
CA ASP A 307 -6.04 -19.36 5.37
C ASP A 307 -5.24 -18.18 5.94
N LYS A 308 -5.89 -17.36 6.74
CA LYS A 308 -5.31 -16.11 7.26
C LYS A 308 -4.15 -16.30 8.25
N HIS A 309 -3.98 -17.50 8.80
CA HIS A 309 -2.95 -17.82 9.80
C HIS A 309 -1.74 -18.50 9.21
N THR A 310 -1.91 -19.30 8.15
CA THR A 310 -0.85 -20.13 7.55
C THR A 310 -0.47 -19.70 6.14
N PHE A 311 -1.35 -18.96 5.45
CA PHE A 311 -1.20 -18.55 4.05
C PHE A 311 -1.27 -19.64 3.01
N HIS A 312 -1.65 -20.88 3.38
CA HIS A 312 -2.04 -21.89 2.42
C HIS A 312 -3.27 -21.45 1.63
N HIS A 313 -3.28 -21.73 0.35
CA HIS A 313 -4.48 -21.59 -0.47
C HIS A 313 -5.53 -22.61 -0.01
N ILE A 314 -6.79 -22.16 0.10
CA ILE A 314 -7.86 -23.01 0.68
C ILE A 314 -8.10 -24.31 -0.12
N ARG A 315 -7.90 -24.29 -1.45
CA ARG A 315 -8.17 -25.42 -2.35
C ARG A 315 -6.93 -26.18 -2.80
N PHE A 316 -5.77 -25.56 -2.80
CA PHE A 316 -4.53 -26.15 -3.32
C PHE A 316 -3.47 -26.15 -2.21
N SER A 317 -3.25 -27.32 -1.62
CA SER A 317 -2.44 -27.49 -0.40
C SER A 317 -0.96 -27.14 -0.58
N ASN A 318 -0.43 -27.22 -1.81
CA ASN A 318 0.95 -26.85 -2.14
C ASN A 318 1.10 -25.42 -2.71
N VAL A 319 0.04 -24.59 -2.61
CA VAL A 319 0.05 -23.19 -3.03
C VAL A 319 -0.07 -22.28 -1.81
N PHE A 320 0.80 -21.29 -1.75
CA PHE A 320 0.81 -20.24 -0.73
C PHE A 320 0.64 -18.87 -1.37
N ALA A 321 -0.06 -17.96 -0.71
CA ALA A 321 -0.08 -16.56 -1.14
C ALA A 321 -0.06 -15.63 0.06
N PHE A 322 0.84 -14.64 0.04
CA PHE A 322 1.02 -13.73 1.16
C PHE A 322 1.50 -12.34 0.70
N GLY A 323 1.60 -11.41 1.63
CA GLY A 323 1.76 -10.00 1.29
C GLY A 323 0.47 -9.41 0.73
N ASP A 324 0.62 -8.41 -0.15
CA ASP A 324 -0.52 -7.58 -0.57
C ASP A 324 -1.53 -8.32 -1.46
N VAL A 325 -1.13 -9.42 -2.11
CA VAL A 325 -1.99 -10.20 -3.01
C VAL A 325 -3.00 -11.10 -2.29
N SER A 326 -2.78 -11.42 -1.00
CA SER A 326 -3.66 -12.33 -0.23
C SER A 326 -4.94 -11.63 0.23
N ASN A 327 -6.03 -12.41 0.39
CA ASN A 327 -7.29 -11.93 0.99
C ASN A 327 -7.25 -11.90 2.53
N ALA A 328 -6.10 -12.21 3.16
CA ALA A 328 -5.95 -12.13 4.61
C ALA A 328 -6.34 -10.72 5.11
N PRO A 329 -7.19 -10.61 6.16
CA PRO A 329 -7.79 -9.35 6.60
C PRO A 329 -6.83 -8.51 7.45
N CYS A 330 -5.60 -8.29 6.96
CA CYS A 330 -4.59 -7.47 7.60
C CYS A 330 -4.24 -6.25 6.73
N SER A 331 -3.62 -5.24 7.33
CA SER A 331 -3.10 -4.11 6.56
C SER A 331 -1.96 -4.57 5.64
N LYS A 332 -2.03 -4.16 4.37
CA LYS A 332 -1.03 -4.48 3.35
C LYS A 332 0.23 -3.63 3.56
N THR A 333 1.15 -4.12 4.42
CA THR A 333 2.35 -3.38 4.84
C THR A 333 3.61 -4.25 4.78
N GLY A 334 4.77 -3.64 4.56
CA GLY A 334 6.05 -4.35 4.61
C GLY A 334 6.36 -4.97 5.98
N ALA A 335 5.83 -4.41 7.05
CA ALA A 335 5.97 -4.96 8.40
C ALA A 335 5.13 -6.24 8.59
N ALA A 336 3.93 -6.30 7.98
CA ALA A 336 3.13 -7.51 7.93
C ALA A 336 3.90 -8.63 7.20
N ILE A 337 4.43 -8.34 6.01
CA ILE A 337 5.23 -9.29 5.22
C ILE A 337 6.38 -9.87 6.04
N ARG A 338 7.11 -9.03 6.79
CA ARG A 338 8.22 -9.48 7.66
C ARG A 338 7.78 -10.54 8.69
N LYS A 339 6.53 -10.49 9.15
CA LYS A 339 5.97 -11.48 10.09
C LYS A 339 5.28 -12.66 9.38
N GLN A 340 4.81 -12.46 8.17
CA GLN A 340 4.18 -13.52 7.35
C GLN A 340 5.25 -14.48 6.78
N THR A 341 6.37 -13.94 6.30
CA THR A 341 7.43 -14.73 5.64
C THR A 341 7.91 -15.92 6.47
N PRO A 342 8.27 -15.79 7.78
CA PRO A 342 8.69 -16.93 8.59
C PRO A 342 7.62 -18.03 8.72
N VAL A 343 6.34 -17.65 8.76
CA VAL A 343 5.21 -18.60 8.82
C VAL A 343 5.16 -19.41 7.54
N VAL A 344 5.18 -18.76 6.37
CA VAL A 344 5.17 -19.43 5.06
C VAL A 344 6.39 -20.34 4.91
N VAL A 345 7.58 -19.89 5.30
CA VAL A 345 8.82 -20.70 5.30
C VAL A 345 8.63 -21.96 6.15
N SER A 346 8.09 -21.83 7.37
CA SER A 346 7.90 -22.95 8.28
C SER A 346 6.94 -23.98 7.71
N HIS A 347 5.83 -23.54 7.11
CA HIS A 347 4.87 -24.45 6.50
C HIS A 347 5.43 -25.14 5.26
N ILE A 348 6.07 -24.44 4.32
CA ILE A 348 6.68 -25.04 3.13
C ILE A 348 7.69 -26.13 3.53
N LEU A 349 8.57 -25.87 4.50
CA LEU A 349 9.57 -26.84 4.93
C LEU A 349 8.96 -28.02 5.66
N ALA A 350 7.94 -27.81 6.48
CA ALA A 350 7.21 -28.88 7.15
C ALA A 350 6.49 -29.80 6.14
N ASP A 351 5.80 -29.20 5.17
CA ASP A 351 5.08 -29.93 4.12
C ASP A 351 6.05 -30.78 3.26
N MET A 352 7.23 -30.25 2.94
CA MET A 352 8.29 -31.01 2.25
C MET A 352 8.76 -32.23 3.00
N GLU A 353 8.67 -32.21 4.35
CA GLU A 353 9.04 -33.34 5.22
C GLU A 353 7.87 -34.25 5.58
N GLY A 354 6.67 -33.97 5.04
CA GLY A 354 5.43 -34.67 5.42
C GLY A 354 5.00 -34.42 6.87
N LYS A 355 5.39 -33.26 7.43
CA LYS A 355 5.07 -32.80 8.78
C LYS A 355 4.10 -31.64 8.76
N THR A 356 3.60 -31.28 9.93
CA THR A 356 2.80 -30.06 10.15
C THR A 356 3.62 -29.01 10.88
N SER A 357 3.34 -27.72 10.61
CA SER A 357 3.89 -26.61 11.35
C SER A 357 2.81 -25.97 12.24
N ASP A 358 3.19 -25.60 13.47
CA ASP A 358 2.32 -24.90 14.42
C ASP A 358 2.42 -23.36 14.29
N GLU A 359 3.31 -22.85 13.42
CA GLU A 359 3.52 -21.43 13.22
C GLU A 359 2.26 -20.74 12.66
N LYS A 360 1.86 -19.64 13.29
CA LYS A 360 0.65 -18.91 12.93
C LYS A 360 0.89 -17.38 12.91
N TYR A 361 0.39 -16.77 11.87
CA TYR A 361 0.34 -15.32 11.79
C TYR A 361 -0.91 -14.78 12.52
N ASN A 362 -0.73 -13.76 13.34
CA ASN A 362 -1.78 -13.18 14.18
C ASN A 362 -2.41 -11.90 13.62
N GLY A 363 -2.06 -11.50 12.39
CA GLY A 363 -2.55 -10.25 11.78
C GLY A 363 -1.68 -9.02 12.03
N TYR A 364 -0.51 -9.18 12.66
CA TYR A 364 0.39 -8.07 12.97
C TYR A 364 0.63 -7.17 11.76
N SER A 365 0.32 -5.90 11.93
CA SER A 365 0.54 -4.86 10.95
C SER A 365 1.18 -3.64 11.62
N ALA A 366 2.01 -2.91 10.89
CA ALA A 366 2.56 -1.67 11.40
C ALA A 366 2.45 -0.55 10.37
N CYS A 367 1.98 0.60 10.83
CA CYS A 367 1.86 1.81 10.05
C CYS A 367 2.59 2.96 10.75
N PRO A 368 3.83 3.28 10.37
CA PRO A 368 4.53 4.45 10.88
C PRO A 368 3.90 5.70 10.28
N ILE A 369 3.16 6.49 11.08
CA ILE A 369 2.38 7.65 10.63
C ILE A 369 3.04 8.95 11.07
N PRO A 370 3.79 9.66 10.19
CA PRO A 370 4.22 11.03 10.44
C PRO A 370 3.02 11.94 10.67
N THR A 371 3.03 12.68 11.78
CA THR A 371 2.01 13.67 12.11
C THR A 371 2.51 15.09 11.90
N GLN A 372 3.81 15.24 11.83
CA GLN A 372 4.57 16.47 11.50
C GLN A 372 6.01 16.10 11.19
N TYR A 373 6.79 17.02 10.65
CA TYR A 373 8.23 16.82 10.49
C TYR A 373 8.89 16.59 11.85
N GLY A 374 9.73 15.54 11.90
CA GLY A 374 10.46 15.15 13.12
C GLY A 374 9.63 14.36 14.13
N LYS A 375 8.33 14.11 13.93
CA LYS A 375 7.51 13.31 14.83
C LYS A 375 6.60 12.32 14.08
N LEU A 376 6.52 11.11 14.62
CA LEU A 376 5.81 10.00 14.03
C LEU A 376 5.12 9.18 15.13
N MET A 377 3.87 8.80 14.88
CA MET A 377 3.14 7.80 15.63
C MET A 377 3.35 6.43 14.98
N LEU A 378 3.72 5.41 15.75
CA LEU A 378 3.88 4.04 15.24
C LEU A 378 2.65 3.21 15.62
N ALA A 379 1.73 3.05 14.68
CA ALA A 379 0.55 2.22 14.88
C ALA A 379 0.89 0.75 14.55
N GLU A 380 0.90 -0.10 15.58
CA GLU A 380 1.10 -1.55 15.47
C GLU A 380 -0.13 -2.25 16.07
N PHE A 381 -0.71 -3.18 15.34
CA PHE A 381 -1.96 -3.85 15.71
C PHE A 381 -2.09 -5.23 15.03
N ASP A 382 -2.99 -6.05 15.56
CA ASP A 382 -3.32 -7.39 15.08
C ASP A 382 -4.64 -7.44 14.29
N TYR A 383 -5.14 -8.66 14.01
CA TYR A 383 -6.42 -8.90 13.32
C TYR A 383 -7.64 -8.31 14.05
N ASP A 384 -7.59 -8.25 15.39
CA ASP A 384 -8.68 -7.73 16.21
C ASP A 384 -8.61 -6.22 16.40
N ASN A 385 -7.72 -5.53 15.67
CA ASN A 385 -7.39 -4.11 15.87
C ASN A 385 -6.88 -3.78 17.28
N LYS A 386 -6.27 -4.75 17.98
CA LYS A 386 -5.63 -4.53 19.27
C LYS A 386 -4.21 -4.02 19.08
N PRO A 387 -3.79 -2.98 19.80
CA PRO A 387 -2.41 -2.51 19.76
C PRO A 387 -1.39 -3.59 20.11
N GLN A 388 -0.34 -3.70 19.31
CA GLN A 388 0.77 -4.66 19.45
C GLN A 388 2.10 -3.90 19.56
N MET A 389 2.20 -2.99 20.54
CA MET A 389 3.33 -2.07 20.67
C MET A 389 4.65 -2.80 20.93
N SER A 390 5.63 -2.62 20.04
CA SER A 390 6.95 -3.29 20.10
C SER A 390 7.98 -2.56 20.98
N PHE A 391 7.71 -1.32 21.37
CA PHE A 391 8.65 -0.51 22.14
C PHE A 391 8.08 -0.13 23.52
N PRO A 392 8.91 0.05 24.56
CA PRO A 392 8.46 0.40 25.93
C PRO A 392 8.13 1.90 26.05
N ILE A 393 7.43 2.46 25.06
CA ILE A 393 6.98 3.84 25.02
C ILE A 393 5.54 3.89 24.52
N ASN A 394 4.83 4.97 24.79
CA ASN A 394 3.49 5.15 24.26
C ASN A 394 3.57 5.48 22.74
N GLN A 395 3.44 4.44 21.91
CA GLN A 395 3.52 4.55 20.45
C GLN A 395 2.31 5.23 19.83
N ALA A 396 1.20 5.35 20.55
CA ALA A 396 0.03 6.12 20.11
C ALA A 396 0.27 7.64 20.13
N LYS A 397 1.35 8.09 20.77
CA LYS A 397 1.74 9.51 20.74
C LYS A 397 2.87 9.74 19.74
N PRO A 398 2.87 10.87 19.00
CA PRO A 398 3.95 11.19 18.07
C PRO A 398 5.30 11.35 18.77
N GLN A 399 6.29 10.56 18.37
CA GLN A 399 7.63 10.48 18.94
C GLN A 399 8.71 10.84 17.90
N TRP A 400 9.70 11.53 18.33
CA TRP A 400 10.90 11.84 17.54
C TRP A 400 11.73 10.57 17.22
N THR A 401 11.86 9.67 18.19
CA THR A 401 12.57 8.39 18.02
C THR A 401 11.96 7.55 16.89
N MET A 402 10.63 7.56 16.76
CA MET A 402 9.92 6.87 15.70
C MET A 402 10.13 7.52 14.32
N TRP A 403 10.38 8.84 14.28
CA TRP A 403 10.78 9.51 13.05
C TRP A 403 12.17 9.04 12.59
N ILE A 404 13.14 8.96 13.51
CA ILE A 404 14.49 8.42 13.23
C ILE A 404 14.39 6.97 12.75
N LEU A 405 13.58 6.15 13.43
CA LEU A 405 13.31 4.78 13.03
C LEU A 405 12.84 4.72 11.56
N LYS A 406 11.82 5.50 11.19
CA LYS A 406 11.25 5.48 9.83
C LYS A 406 12.23 5.99 8.79
N LYS A 407 12.96 7.07 9.07
CA LYS A 407 13.80 7.75 8.08
C LYS A 407 15.12 7.03 7.81
N TYR A 408 15.69 6.39 8.83
CA TYR A 408 17.05 5.82 8.76
C TYR A 408 17.08 4.31 9.01
N VAL A 409 16.42 3.83 10.06
CA VAL A 409 16.55 2.43 10.49
C VAL A 409 15.76 1.50 9.57
N LEU A 410 14.50 1.83 9.25
CA LEU A 410 13.67 0.96 8.42
C LEU A 410 14.19 0.79 6.99
N PRO A 411 14.70 1.83 6.27
CA PRO A 411 15.35 1.63 4.98
C PRO A 411 16.58 0.73 5.06
N TRP A 412 17.44 0.94 6.08
CA TRP A 412 18.60 0.08 6.29
C TRP A 412 18.19 -1.37 6.58
N LEU A 413 17.22 -1.58 7.47
CA LEU A 413 16.69 -2.89 7.82
C LEU A 413 16.13 -3.61 6.59
N TYR A 414 15.40 -2.88 5.73
CA TYR A 414 14.82 -3.40 4.51
C TYR A 414 15.88 -3.98 3.58
N TRP A 415 16.84 -3.15 3.19
CA TRP A 415 17.86 -3.53 2.22
C TRP A 415 18.86 -4.57 2.74
N ASN A 416 19.22 -4.52 4.02
CA ASN A 416 20.33 -5.33 4.57
C ASN A 416 19.86 -6.55 5.37
N ARG A 417 18.60 -6.62 5.78
CA ARG A 417 18.12 -7.69 6.65
C ARG A 417 16.89 -8.39 6.12
N ILE A 418 15.85 -7.63 5.71
CA ILE A 418 14.58 -8.23 5.28
C ILE A 418 14.75 -8.94 3.94
N LEU A 419 15.24 -8.25 2.91
CA LEU A 419 15.45 -8.88 1.59
C LEU A 419 16.48 -10.00 1.61
N THR A 420 17.42 -9.96 2.55
CA THR A 420 18.46 -10.99 2.70
C THR A 420 18.06 -12.12 3.65
N GLY A 421 16.80 -12.17 4.09
CA GLY A 421 16.27 -13.25 4.95
C GLY A 421 16.76 -13.25 6.40
N LYS A 422 17.40 -12.16 6.88
CA LYS A 422 18.05 -12.07 8.20
C LYS A 422 17.22 -11.29 9.24
N ALA A 423 15.92 -11.01 9.00
CA ALA A 423 15.05 -10.26 9.92
C ALA A 423 13.63 -10.84 9.99
#